data_622d327d2ae4b5203f01a1194e9cb131
#
_entry.id   622d327d2ae4b5203f01a1194e9cb131
#
_cell.length_a   1.000
_cell.length_b   1.000
_cell.length_c   1.000
_cell.angle_alpha   90.00
_cell.angle_beta   90.00
_cell.angle_gamma   90.00
#
_symmetry.space_group_name_H-M   'P 1'
#
loop_
_entity.id
_entity.type
_entity.pdbx_description
1 polymer ?
#
loop_
_entity_poly.entity_id
_entity_poly.type
_entity_poly.pdbx_seq_one_letter_code
_entity_poly.pdbx_strand_id
1 'polypeptide(L)'
;YLFSYLLLSITFFFIYIFFKDKKFNFKLLVALEVFIIVTIFHFIWLIENDYITVTYGMHRVGSEFDNKNLIDHILYPLSFLLKQVGILTPFLIMLLLLVNKFNFKINFRDKKLIFLIFINFVPIILMAITSFLTGSKIKTMWLTPFYLYFGLFFIYLFQAKINLKKLKNFF
;
A
#
# COMPACT_ATOMS: atom_id res chain seq x y z
N TYR A 1 1.08 9.96 -7.98
CA TYR A 1 -0.18 9.36 -7.49
C TYR A 1 0.04 8.20 -6.53
N LEU A 2 0.87 7.20 -6.89
CA LEU A 2 1.16 6.07 -6.00
C LEU A 2 1.77 6.52 -4.68
N PHE A 3 2.68 7.48 -4.73
CA PHE A 3 3.27 8.08 -3.53
C PHE A 3 2.25 8.71 -2.60
N SER A 4 1.15 9.28 -3.12
CA SER A 4 0.13 9.88 -2.27
C SER A 4 -0.57 8.85 -1.38
N TYR A 5 -0.82 7.65 -1.89
CA TYR A 5 -1.39 6.56 -1.08
C TYR A 5 -0.42 6.07 0.00
N LEU A 6 0.89 6.04 -0.30
CA LEU A 6 1.91 5.72 0.70
C LEU A 6 1.96 6.77 1.81
N LEU A 7 1.96 8.05 1.43
CA LEU A 7 1.94 9.16 2.37
C LEU A 7 0.71 9.16 3.25
N LEU A 8 -0.47 8.93 2.66
CA LEU A 8 -1.71 8.78 3.42
C LEU A 8 -1.61 7.62 4.41
N SER A 9 -1.03 6.50 4.01
CA SER A 9 -0.82 5.34 4.89
C SER A 9 0.07 5.67 6.07
N ILE A 10 1.17 6.38 5.83
CA ILE A 10 2.09 6.84 6.86
C ILE A 10 1.38 7.86 7.76
N THR A 11 0.62 8.79 7.19
CA THR A 11 -0.15 9.79 7.93
C THR A 11 -1.18 9.11 8.84
N PHE A 12 -1.94 8.14 8.34
CA PHE A 12 -2.90 7.39 9.15
C PHE A 12 -2.21 6.61 10.28
N PHE A 13 -1.04 6.04 10.03
CA PHE A 13 -0.25 5.41 11.09
C PHE A 13 0.11 6.41 12.19
N PHE A 14 0.59 7.60 11.84
CA PHE A 14 0.93 8.63 12.83
C PHE A 14 -0.28 9.17 13.57
N ILE A 15 -1.40 9.35 12.90
CA ILE A 15 -2.68 9.70 13.52
C ILE A 15 -3.08 8.62 14.53
N TYR A 16 -3.00 7.35 14.16
CA TYR A 16 -3.28 6.24 15.05
C TYR A 16 -2.38 6.26 16.31
N ILE A 17 -1.07 6.46 16.14
CA ILE A 17 -0.12 6.53 17.25
C ILE A 17 -0.40 7.74 18.14
N PHE A 18 -0.76 8.88 17.55
CA PHE A 18 -1.12 10.08 18.31
C PHE A 18 -2.34 9.84 19.21
N PHE A 19 -3.40 9.26 18.67
CA PHE A 19 -4.59 8.93 19.47
C PHE A 19 -4.31 7.88 20.56
N LYS A 20 -3.44 6.93 20.25
CA LYS A 20 -3.09 5.85 21.19
C LYS A 20 -2.21 6.34 22.35
N ASP A 21 -1.15 7.08 22.05
CA ASP A 21 -0.14 7.50 23.02
C ASP A 21 -0.45 8.87 23.64
N LYS A 22 -1.38 9.64 23.05
CA LYS A 22 -1.71 11.04 23.40
C LYS A 22 -0.49 11.96 23.47
N LYS A 23 0.58 11.63 22.74
CA LYS A 23 1.84 12.38 22.66
C LYS A 23 2.18 12.71 21.22
N PHE A 24 2.43 14.00 20.96
CA PHE A 24 2.90 14.45 19.66
C PHE A 24 4.40 14.15 19.51
N ASN A 25 4.78 13.53 18.41
CA ASN A 25 6.19 13.25 18.15
C ASN A 25 6.75 14.29 17.17
N PHE A 26 7.56 15.20 17.68
CA PHE A 26 8.21 16.25 16.87
C PHE A 26 9.07 15.71 15.72
N LYS A 27 9.57 14.46 15.80
CA LYS A 27 10.31 13.83 14.69
C LYS A 27 9.45 13.66 13.43
N LEU A 28 8.13 13.70 13.56
CA LEU A 28 7.20 13.70 12.44
C LEU A 28 7.30 14.98 11.62
N LEU A 29 7.47 16.14 12.30
CA LEU A 29 7.61 17.43 11.61
C LEU A 29 8.86 17.44 10.74
N VAL A 30 9.97 16.88 11.22
CA VAL A 30 11.20 16.75 10.42
C VAL A 30 10.98 15.90 9.17
N ALA A 31 10.26 14.77 9.32
CA ALA A 31 9.94 13.93 8.16
C ALA A 31 9.04 14.65 7.14
N LEU A 32 8.07 15.43 7.62
CA LEU A 32 7.19 16.24 6.78
C LEU A 32 7.97 17.36 6.06
N GLU A 33 8.87 18.04 6.77
CA GLU A 33 9.74 19.07 6.22
C GLU A 33 10.63 18.53 5.09
N VAL A 34 11.32 17.42 5.33
CA VAL A 34 12.14 16.75 4.31
C VAL A 34 11.27 16.35 3.10
N PHE A 35 10.07 15.83 3.34
CA PHE A 35 9.16 15.49 2.26
C PHE A 35 8.78 16.71 1.42
N ILE A 36 8.41 17.83 2.05
CA ILE A 36 8.06 19.07 1.36
C ILE A 36 9.26 19.58 0.54
N ILE A 37 10.46 19.61 1.12
CA ILE A 37 11.67 20.07 0.43
C ILE A 37 11.96 19.23 -0.81
N VAL A 38 11.84 17.90 -0.73
CA VAL A 38 12.11 17.01 -1.86
C VAL A 38 11.05 17.12 -2.95
N THR A 39 9.79 17.33 -2.56
CA THR A 39 8.67 17.33 -3.53
C THR A 39 8.36 18.70 -4.12
N ILE A 40 8.81 19.80 -3.51
CA ILE A 40 8.47 21.17 -3.96
C ILE A 40 8.90 21.44 -5.41
N PHE A 41 10.09 20.98 -5.80
CA PHE A 41 10.57 21.13 -7.18
C PHE A 41 9.71 20.36 -8.17
N HIS A 42 9.21 19.18 -7.78
CA HIS A 42 8.29 18.40 -8.62
C HIS A 42 6.93 19.11 -8.75
N PHE A 43 6.42 19.71 -7.69
CA PHE A 43 5.18 20.49 -7.74
C PHE A 43 5.31 21.73 -8.61
N ILE A 44 6.43 22.47 -8.52
CA ILE A 44 6.69 23.63 -9.37
C ILE A 44 6.70 23.18 -10.84
N TRP A 45 7.48 22.14 -11.16
CA TRP A 45 7.52 21.59 -12.51
C TRP A 45 6.14 21.16 -13.02
N LEU A 46 5.33 20.59 -12.16
CA LEU A 46 4.00 20.08 -12.49
C LEU A 46 3.04 21.23 -12.85
N ILE A 47 3.15 22.36 -12.14
CA ILE A 47 2.39 23.58 -12.43
C ILE A 47 2.86 24.19 -13.76
N GLU A 48 4.16 24.28 -13.99
CA GLU A 48 4.76 24.83 -15.21
C GLU A 48 4.43 24.00 -16.47
N ASN A 49 4.13 22.70 -16.31
CA ASN A 49 3.80 21.79 -17.40
C ASN A 49 2.31 21.39 -17.42
N ASP A 50 1.39 22.29 -17.02
CA ASP A 50 -0.06 22.10 -17.10
C ASP A 50 -0.56 20.76 -16.56
N TYR A 51 0.06 20.26 -15.50
CA TYR A 51 -0.30 18.99 -14.86
C TYR A 51 -0.30 17.79 -15.80
N ILE A 52 0.56 17.78 -16.82
CA ILE A 52 0.58 16.77 -17.89
C ILE A 52 0.62 15.33 -17.37
N THR A 53 1.35 15.05 -16.29
CA THR A 53 1.39 13.71 -15.70
C THR A 53 0.09 13.35 -15.01
N VAL A 54 -0.64 14.34 -14.49
CA VAL A 54 -1.95 14.19 -13.85
C VAL A 54 -2.98 13.85 -14.91
N THR A 55 -3.06 14.66 -15.96
CA THR A 55 -3.98 14.45 -17.09
C THR A 55 -3.72 13.12 -17.77
N TYR A 56 -2.45 12.76 -18.05
CA TYR A 56 -2.10 11.46 -18.58
C TYR A 56 -2.54 10.29 -17.69
N GLY A 57 -2.35 10.43 -16.38
CA GLY A 57 -2.80 9.42 -15.41
C GLY A 57 -4.32 9.25 -15.43
N MET A 58 -5.07 10.35 -15.51
CA MET A 58 -6.54 10.33 -15.60
C MET A 58 -7.02 9.67 -16.88
N HIS A 59 -6.47 10.04 -18.03
CA HIS A 59 -6.74 9.38 -19.31
C HIS A 59 -6.53 7.87 -19.24
N ARG A 60 -5.43 7.44 -18.63
CA ARG A 60 -5.06 6.03 -18.58
C ARG A 60 -5.95 5.18 -17.66
N VAL A 61 -6.65 5.81 -16.72
CA VAL A 61 -7.60 5.15 -15.81
C VAL A 61 -9.00 5.05 -16.44
N GLY A 62 -9.22 5.67 -17.60
CA GLY A 62 -10.54 5.73 -18.24
C GLY A 62 -11.50 6.60 -17.43
N SER A 63 -10.99 7.66 -16.80
CA SER A 63 -11.82 8.61 -16.05
C SER A 63 -12.54 9.61 -16.96
N GLU A 64 -12.34 9.53 -18.29
CA GLU A 64 -13.07 10.34 -19.24
C GLU A 64 -14.50 9.80 -19.37
N PHE A 65 -15.43 10.55 -18.86
CA PHE A 65 -16.83 10.78 -19.19
C PHE A 65 -17.65 9.64 -19.84
N ASP A 66 -17.18 8.41 -19.88
CA ASP A 66 -17.98 7.26 -20.25
C ASP A 66 -19.10 7.07 -19.21
N ASN A 67 -20.31 6.84 -19.69
CA ASN A 67 -21.48 6.51 -18.86
C ASN A 67 -21.15 5.28 -17.99
N LYS A 68 -20.60 5.53 -16.80
CA LYS A 68 -20.24 4.48 -15.88
C LYS A 68 -21.49 3.88 -15.28
N ASN A 69 -21.65 2.59 -15.44
CA ASN A 69 -22.75 1.87 -14.81
C ASN A 69 -22.52 1.72 -13.32
N LEU A 70 -23.58 1.73 -12.50
CA LEU A 70 -23.48 1.47 -11.06
C LEU A 70 -22.76 0.15 -10.73
N ILE A 71 -22.83 -0.81 -11.65
CA ILE A 71 -22.16 -2.11 -11.54
C ILE A 71 -20.64 -1.95 -11.56
N ASP A 72 -20.10 -0.99 -12.31
CA ASP A 72 -18.65 -0.74 -12.45
C ASP A 72 -18.01 -0.32 -11.12
N HIS A 73 -18.75 0.43 -10.30
CA HIS A 73 -18.32 0.85 -8.97
C HIS A 73 -18.09 -0.33 -8.00
N ILE A 74 -18.71 -1.49 -8.25
CA ILE A 74 -18.53 -2.70 -7.44
C ILE A 74 -17.59 -3.68 -8.14
N LEU A 75 -17.77 -3.88 -9.44
CA LEU A 75 -17.03 -4.91 -10.19
C LEU A 75 -15.54 -4.58 -10.31
N TYR A 76 -15.19 -3.31 -10.56
CA TYR A 76 -13.79 -2.92 -10.74
C TYR A 76 -12.95 -3.03 -9.46
N PRO A 77 -13.38 -2.52 -8.29
CA PRO A 77 -12.62 -2.72 -7.06
C PRO A 77 -12.52 -4.20 -6.66
N LEU A 78 -13.58 -5.00 -6.85
CA LEU A 78 -13.54 -6.43 -6.57
C LEU A 78 -12.57 -7.16 -7.49
N SER A 79 -12.65 -6.90 -8.80
CA SER A 79 -11.70 -7.43 -9.79
C SER A 79 -10.26 -7.02 -9.50
N PHE A 80 -10.06 -5.77 -9.06
CA PHE A 80 -8.75 -5.26 -8.65
C PHE A 80 -8.22 -6.07 -7.45
N LEU A 81 -8.99 -6.24 -6.39
CA LEU A 81 -8.57 -7.01 -5.20
C LEU A 81 -8.27 -8.48 -5.52
N LEU A 82 -9.09 -9.13 -6.34
CA LEU A 82 -8.85 -10.51 -6.78
C LEU A 82 -7.54 -10.64 -7.56
N LYS A 83 -7.24 -9.68 -8.44
CA LYS A 83 -5.98 -9.67 -9.19
C LYS A 83 -4.77 -9.44 -8.28
N GLN A 84 -4.91 -8.68 -7.17
CA GLN A 84 -3.83 -8.52 -6.20
C GLN A 84 -3.51 -9.85 -5.52
N VAL A 85 -4.52 -10.63 -5.14
CA VAL A 85 -4.32 -11.98 -4.60
C VAL A 85 -3.58 -12.86 -5.62
N GLY A 86 -3.96 -12.80 -6.90
CA GLY A 86 -3.28 -13.51 -7.99
C GLY A 86 -1.80 -13.16 -8.11
N ILE A 87 -1.44 -11.86 -8.04
CA ILE A 87 -0.04 -11.41 -8.09
C ILE A 87 0.75 -11.89 -6.87
N LEU A 88 0.13 -11.91 -5.69
CA LEU A 88 0.77 -12.38 -4.46
C LEU A 88 0.82 -13.91 -4.33
N THR A 89 0.11 -14.66 -5.18
CA THR A 89 0.04 -16.12 -5.10
C THR A 89 1.41 -16.82 -5.06
N PRO A 90 2.39 -16.51 -5.94
CA PRO A 90 3.71 -17.15 -5.87
C PRO A 90 4.40 -16.91 -4.53
N PHE A 91 4.31 -15.68 -4.02
CA PHE A 91 4.87 -15.32 -2.72
C PHE A 91 4.15 -16.05 -1.57
N LEU A 92 2.84 -16.15 -1.62
CA LEU A 92 2.05 -16.88 -0.60
C LEU A 92 2.37 -18.37 -0.60
N ILE A 93 2.53 -19.00 -1.78
CA ILE A 93 2.95 -20.40 -1.90
C ILE A 93 4.33 -20.59 -1.26
N MET A 94 5.29 -19.73 -1.57
CA MET A 94 6.62 -19.77 -0.95
C MET A 94 6.53 -19.67 0.57
N LEU A 95 5.70 -18.77 1.09
CA LEU A 95 5.49 -18.59 2.51
C LEU A 95 4.88 -19.82 3.17
N LEU A 96 3.90 -20.47 2.52
CA LEU A 96 3.28 -21.71 2.98
C LEU A 96 4.32 -22.85 3.12
N LEU A 97 5.27 -22.91 2.19
CA LEU A 97 6.34 -23.92 2.22
C LEU A 97 7.38 -23.68 3.32
N LEU A 98 7.64 -22.41 3.64
CA LEU A 98 8.67 -22.00 4.62
C LEU A 98 8.18 -22.03 6.07
N VAL A 99 6.91 -21.77 6.29
CA VAL A 99 6.35 -21.65 7.65
C VAL A 99 5.77 -23.00 8.10
N ASN A 100 6.28 -23.53 9.22
CA ASN A 100 5.84 -24.83 9.74
C ASN A 100 4.49 -24.79 10.48
N LYS A 101 4.15 -23.65 11.10
CA LYS A 101 2.92 -23.48 11.89
C LYS A 101 2.36 -22.09 11.69
N PHE A 102 1.15 -21.99 11.15
CA PHE A 102 0.40 -20.74 10.96
C PHE A 102 -0.33 -20.32 12.25
N ASN A 103 0.39 -20.23 13.36
CA ASN A 103 -0.18 -19.71 14.58
C ASN A 103 0.47 -18.37 14.88
N PHE A 104 -0.14 -17.27 14.46
CA PHE A 104 0.35 -15.93 14.70
C PHE A 104 -0.58 -15.18 15.65
N LYS A 105 0.02 -14.45 16.57
CA LYS A 105 -0.70 -13.51 17.44
C LYS A 105 -0.32 -12.10 17.02
N ILE A 106 -1.29 -11.37 16.51
CA ILE A 106 -1.10 -9.95 16.17
C ILE A 106 -1.09 -9.16 17.47
N ASN A 107 0.08 -8.65 17.83
CA ASN A 107 0.20 -7.78 18.99
C ASN A 107 0.01 -6.31 18.58
N PHE A 108 -1.19 -5.80 18.77
CA PHE A 108 -1.52 -4.40 18.48
C PHE A 108 -0.81 -3.37 19.38
N ARG A 109 0.01 -3.81 20.35
CA ARG A 109 0.88 -2.92 21.13
C ARG A 109 2.22 -2.67 20.45
N ASP A 110 2.62 -3.55 19.54
CA ASP A 110 3.87 -3.42 18.79
C ASP A 110 3.74 -2.41 17.65
N LYS A 111 4.36 -1.25 17.84
CA LYS A 111 4.34 -0.13 16.85
C LYS A 111 4.96 -0.51 15.52
N LYS A 112 5.98 -1.39 15.51
CA LYS A 112 6.65 -1.84 14.27
C LYS A 112 5.71 -2.70 13.43
N LEU A 113 5.01 -3.63 14.09
CA LEU A 113 4.02 -4.47 13.42
C LEU A 113 2.86 -3.62 12.86
N ILE A 114 2.36 -2.67 13.63
CA ILE A 114 1.30 -1.77 13.17
C ILE A 114 1.77 -0.93 11.99
N PHE A 115 2.97 -0.38 12.03
CA PHE A 115 3.55 0.35 10.91
C PHE A 115 3.57 -0.51 9.64
N LEU A 116 4.04 -1.76 9.73
CA LEU A 116 4.06 -2.70 8.62
C LEU A 116 2.66 -3.04 8.09
N ILE A 117 1.66 -3.14 8.97
CA ILE A 117 0.26 -3.31 8.56
C ILE A 117 -0.22 -2.10 7.76
N PHE A 118 0.02 -0.89 8.27
CA PHE A 118 -0.42 0.33 7.60
C PHE A 118 0.21 0.51 6.22
N ILE A 119 1.53 0.34 6.12
CA ILE A 119 2.25 0.56 4.86
C ILE A 119 1.90 -0.48 3.78
N ASN A 120 1.53 -1.71 4.18
CA ASN A 120 1.19 -2.77 3.23
C ASN A 120 -0.29 -2.77 2.84
N PHE A 121 -1.21 -2.59 3.78
CA PHE A 121 -2.64 -2.81 3.51
C PHE A 121 -3.40 -1.53 3.23
N VAL A 122 -3.05 -0.40 3.85
CA VAL A 122 -3.78 0.86 3.64
C VAL A 122 -3.72 1.34 2.19
N PRO A 123 -2.59 1.28 1.45
CA PRO A 123 -2.58 1.66 0.04
C PRO A 123 -3.54 0.82 -0.81
N ILE A 124 -3.61 -0.49 -0.55
CA ILE A 124 -4.52 -1.40 -1.27
C ILE A 124 -5.98 -1.01 -1.02
N ILE A 125 -6.32 -0.75 0.25
CA ILE A 125 -7.67 -0.35 0.65
C ILE A 125 -8.03 1.00 0.04
N LEU A 126 -7.14 1.99 0.12
CA LEU A 126 -7.37 3.32 -0.45
C LEU A 126 -7.57 3.26 -1.97
N MET A 127 -6.79 2.45 -2.68
CA MET A 127 -6.99 2.25 -4.12
C MET A 127 -8.32 1.58 -4.43
N ALA A 128 -8.71 0.56 -3.66
CA ALA A 128 -10.02 -0.07 -3.82
C ALA A 128 -11.16 0.92 -3.58
N ILE A 129 -11.04 1.76 -2.54
CA ILE A 129 -12.00 2.84 -2.25
C ILE A 129 -12.04 3.85 -3.40
N THR A 130 -10.89 4.27 -3.93
CA THR A 130 -10.84 5.18 -5.08
C THR A 130 -11.54 4.57 -6.29
N SER A 131 -11.29 3.30 -6.60
CA SER A 131 -11.99 2.58 -7.67
C SER A 131 -13.50 2.52 -7.44
N PHE A 132 -13.92 2.26 -6.22
CA PHE A 132 -15.33 2.22 -5.82
C PHE A 132 -16.00 3.58 -6.01
N LEU A 133 -15.38 4.66 -5.54
CA LEU A 133 -15.95 6.01 -5.63
C LEU A 133 -16.00 6.55 -7.05
N THR A 134 -14.95 6.28 -7.83
CA THR A 134 -14.82 6.83 -9.19
C THR A 134 -15.38 5.93 -10.28
N GLY A 135 -15.70 4.66 -10.00
CA GLY A 135 -16.07 3.66 -11.01
C GLY A 135 -14.95 3.44 -12.04
N SER A 136 -13.69 3.67 -11.66
CA SER A 136 -12.55 3.62 -12.58
C SER A 136 -11.78 2.32 -12.44
N LYS A 137 -11.34 1.74 -13.56
CA LYS A 137 -10.59 0.49 -13.62
C LYS A 137 -9.12 0.74 -13.33
N ILE A 138 -8.69 0.50 -12.08
CA ILE A 138 -7.29 0.68 -11.68
C ILE A 138 -6.42 -0.46 -12.23
N LYS A 139 -5.24 -0.09 -12.76
CA LYS A 139 -4.27 -1.07 -13.25
C LYS A 139 -3.53 -1.72 -12.08
N THR A 140 -3.57 -3.04 -12.07
CA THR A 140 -2.99 -3.89 -11.00
C THR A 140 -1.50 -3.66 -10.78
N MET A 141 -0.73 -3.41 -11.83
CA MET A 141 0.72 -3.19 -11.75
C MET A 141 1.12 -1.96 -10.94
N TRP A 142 0.20 -1.04 -10.68
CA TRP A 142 0.52 0.16 -9.90
C TRP A 142 0.77 -0.14 -8.42
N LEU A 143 0.32 -1.27 -7.91
CA LEU A 143 0.61 -1.70 -6.54
C LEU A 143 1.91 -2.48 -6.37
N THR A 144 2.57 -2.88 -7.45
CA THR A 144 3.80 -3.68 -7.39
C THR A 144 4.88 -3.11 -6.45
N PRO A 145 5.15 -1.78 -6.43
CA PRO A 145 6.13 -1.21 -5.51
C PRO A 145 5.79 -1.40 -4.03
N PHE A 146 4.50 -1.47 -3.68
CA PHE A 146 4.08 -1.63 -2.29
C PHE A 146 4.31 -3.04 -1.75
N TYR A 147 4.42 -4.04 -2.64
CA TYR A 147 4.67 -5.43 -2.24
C TYR A 147 6.09 -5.68 -1.72
N LEU A 148 7.01 -4.74 -1.90
CA LEU A 148 8.35 -4.83 -1.31
C LEU A 148 8.30 -5.01 0.21
N TYR A 149 7.35 -4.38 0.86
CA TYR A 149 7.21 -4.44 2.31
C TYR A 149 6.46 -5.68 2.80
N PHE A 150 5.78 -6.43 1.91
CA PHE A 150 5.10 -7.68 2.26
C PHE A 150 6.09 -8.73 2.78
N GLY A 151 7.23 -8.88 2.10
CA GLY A 151 8.28 -9.79 2.56
C GLY A 151 8.73 -9.48 3.99
N LEU A 152 9.00 -8.19 4.26
CA LEU A 152 9.40 -7.73 5.59
C LEU A 152 8.30 -7.96 6.64
N PHE A 153 7.05 -7.69 6.29
CA PHE A 153 5.90 -7.92 7.16
C PHE A 153 5.77 -9.39 7.56
N PHE A 154 5.86 -10.30 6.61
CA PHE A 154 5.73 -11.73 6.88
C PHE A 154 6.94 -12.29 7.63
N ILE A 155 8.17 -11.85 7.32
CA ILE A 155 9.36 -12.22 8.08
C ILE A 155 9.19 -11.75 9.53
N TYR A 156 8.74 -10.53 9.76
CA TYR A 156 8.51 -10.01 11.10
C TYR A 156 7.44 -10.81 11.86
N LEU A 157 6.36 -11.19 11.16
CA LEU A 157 5.26 -11.94 11.76
C LEU A 157 5.63 -13.38 12.09
N PHE A 158 6.47 -14.01 11.26
CA PHE A 158 6.82 -15.43 11.35
C PHE A 158 8.28 -15.71 11.74
N GLN A 159 9.08 -14.71 12.12
CA GLN A 159 10.53 -14.83 12.36
C GLN A 159 10.92 -16.02 13.25
N ALA A 160 10.13 -16.33 14.27
CA ALA A 160 10.38 -17.47 15.18
C ALA A 160 9.93 -18.84 14.62
N LYS A 161 9.32 -18.88 13.44
CA LYS A 161 8.67 -20.07 12.86
C LYS A 161 9.16 -20.41 11.45
N ILE A 162 10.06 -19.58 10.90
CA ILE A 162 10.69 -19.83 9.60
C ILE A 162 11.73 -20.94 9.78
N ASN A 163 11.61 -21.98 8.98
CA ASN A 163 12.59 -23.06 8.97
C ASN A 163 13.71 -22.79 7.94
N LEU A 164 14.86 -22.33 8.43
CA LEU A 164 16.01 -22.02 7.59
C LEU A 164 16.55 -23.24 6.81
N LYS A 165 16.37 -24.48 7.33
CA LYS A 165 16.74 -25.69 6.59
C LYS A 165 15.87 -25.87 5.33
N LYS A 166 14.57 -25.59 5.42
CA LYS A 166 13.68 -25.62 4.26
C LYS A 166 14.02 -24.54 3.25
N LEU A 167 14.46 -23.36 3.69
CA LEU A 167 14.92 -22.30 2.81
C LEU A 167 16.13 -22.75 1.98
N LYS A 168 17.09 -23.46 2.60
CA LYS A 168 18.27 -23.99 1.92
C LYS A 168 17.91 -25.05 0.85
N ASN A 169 16.83 -25.78 1.03
CA ASN A 169 16.35 -26.77 0.05
C ASN A 169 15.52 -26.15 -1.08
N PHE A 170 15.17 -24.86 -0.93
CA PHE A 170 14.38 -24.12 -1.92
C PHE A 170 15.28 -23.47 -3.00
N PHE A 171 16.54 -23.19 -2.67
CA PHE A 171 17.59 -22.72 -3.57
C PHE A 171 18.53 -23.86 -3.99
#